data_97e93ecc033aa7dd8651d56e305f403f
#
_entry.id   97e93ecc033aa7dd8651d56e305f403f
#
_cell.length_a   1.000
_cell.length_b   1.000
_cell.length_c   1.000
_cell.angle_alpha   90.00
_cell.angle_beta   90.00
_cell.angle_gamma   90.00
#
_symmetry.space_group_name_H-M   'P 1'
#
loop_
_entity.id
_entity.type
_entity.pdbx_description
1 polymer ?
#
loop_
_entity_poly.entity_id
_entity_poly.type
_entity_poly.pdbx_seq_one_letter_code
_entity_poly.pdbx_strand_id
1 'polypeptide(L)'
;MIKPSGAECNIDCDYCFYLHKTDLLEHAAHARMNETSLEQHIRQYIESQTGEQVVFSWQGGEPTLMGLDFFLRVVTLQKKYAKPGQRIENDLQTNGIALDDAWIKFLKEHHFHVGLSIDGPRELHDTYRKTRNGKSTFDFVMAAAHKLAQAEVPFAALCVVNRANAKHPKEVYRFLVDALGTWRIQFNPAVEPTTFKHNAPGKLDKSNAPLQDSARAKPGHPLSIVTDWSVDPDDYGTFLSGVWDEWLATDFGRIHVNLFETAIAQAAGMPAQTCTQAEFCGKGLAVEHDGEVYSCDHFVYPAYRLGNIHTTHLGDLAFSSEQKTFGMNKRDTLPKQCFDCDFLKLCWGECPKNRLIKARDGEPGLNYLCSGLFHFYQHIGPDVIRILKQLGHLPR
;
A
#
# COMPACT_ATOMS: atom_id res chain seq x y z
N MET A 1 -10.89 1.53 2.55
CA MET A 1 -10.62 1.29 1.10
C MET A 1 -11.79 0.53 0.51
N ILE A 2 -12.16 0.83 -0.72
CA ILE A 2 -13.30 0.21 -1.39
C ILE A 2 -12.86 -0.43 -2.71
N LYS A 3 -13.36 -1.61 -3.01
CA LYS A 3 -13.01 -2.47 -4.15
C LYS A 3 -14.21 -2.65 -5.09
N PRO A 4 -14.62 -1.60 -5.82
CA PRO A 4 -15.89 -1.62 -6.54
C PRO A 4 -15.90 -2.61 -7.73
N SER A 5 -14.75 -2.91 -8.31
CA SER A 5 -14.56 -3.93 -9.35
C SER A 5 -14.07 -5.27 -8.81
N GLY A 6 -14.09 -5.47 -7.47
CA GLY A 6 -13.48 -6.64 -6.85
C GLY A 6 -12.01 -6.77 -7.23
N ALA A 7 -11.58 -7.98 -7.56
CA ALA A 7 -10.21 -8.27 -8.00
C ALA A 7 -10.01 -8.15 -9.53
N GLU A 8 -11.02 -7.77 -10.31
CA GLU A 8 -10.87 -7.68 -11.76
C GLU A 8 -9.93 -6.52 -12.17
N CYS A 9 -9.01 -6.82 -13.09
CA CYS A 9 -8.05 -5.89 -13.64
C CYS A 9 -7.87 -6.10 -15.14
N ASN A 10 -7.50 -5.06 -15.87
CA ASN A 10 -7.19 -5.10 -17.31
C ASN A 10 -5.74 -5.45 -17.62
N ILE A 11 -4.89 -5.60 -16.56
CA ILE A 11 -3.50 -6.08 -16.65
C ILE A 11 -3.28 -7.28 -15.73
N ASP A 12 -2.15 -7.96 -15.90
CA ASP A 12 -1.76 -9.15 -15.14
C ASP A 12 -0.33 -8.97 -14.61
N CYS A 13 -0.22 -8.31 -13.43
CA CYS A 13 1.07 -8.13 -12.79
C CYS A 13 1.46 -9.41 -12.05
N ASP A 14 2.66 -9.95 -12.30
CA ASP A 14 3.14 -11.21 -11.69
C ASP A 14 3.11 -11.18 -10.15
N TYR A 15 3.34 -10.02 -9.55
CA TYR A 15 3.36 -9.82 -8.09
C TYR A 15 1.99 -9.41 -7.50
N CYS A 16 0.90 -9.43 -8.28
CA CYS A 16 -0.39 -8.96 -7.79
C CYS A 16 -0.93 -9.84 -6.66
N PHE A 17 -1.01 -9.27 -5.47
CA PHE A 17 -1.56 -9.96 -4.30
C PHE A 17 -3.10 -9.99 -4.30
N TYR A 18 -3.74 -9.40 -5.32
CA TYR A 18 -5.19 -9.20 -5.33
C TYR A 18 -5.93 -9.99 -6.42
N LEU A 19 -5.36 -10.20 -7.60
CA LEU A 19 -6.04 -10.86 -8.74
C LEU A 19 -6.65 -12.22 -8.38
N HIS A 20 -5.98 -13.03 -7.55
CA HIS A 20 -6.44 -14.34 -7.13
C HIS A 20 -7.65 -14.31 -6.19
N LYS A 21 -8.07 -13.11 -5.71
CA LYS A 21 -9.22 -12.98 -4.79
C LYS A 21 -10.55 -13.35 -5.45
N THR A 22 -10.66 -13.22 -6.76
CA THR A 22 -11.84 -13.71 -7.49
C THR A 22 -12.10 -15.19 -7.21
N ASP A 23 -11.06 -16.02 -7.32
CA ASP A 23 -11.17 -17.47 -7.08
C ASP A 23 -11.28 -17.78 -5.58
N LEU A 24 -10.45 -17.10 -4.75
CA LEU A 24 -10.40 -17.33 -3.31
C LEU A 24 -11.74 -17.01 -2.61
N LEU A 25 -12.46 -15.99 -3.08
CA LEU A 25 -13.73 -15.54 -2.52
C LEU A 25 -14.94 -16.02 -3.31
N GLU A 26 -14.72 -16.88 -4.31
CA GLU A 26 -15.77 -17.44 -5.16
C GLU A 26 -16.64 -16.37 -5.83
N HIS A 27 -16.04 -15.22 -6.19
CA HIS A 27 -16.76 -14.14 -6.83
C HIS A 27 -17.10 -14.48 -8.28
N ALA A 28 -18.28 -14.04 -8.74
CA ALA A 28 -18.66 -14.16 -10.14
C ALA A 28 -17.69 -13.40 -11.05
N ALA A 29 -17.48 -13.90 -12.27
CA ALA A 29 -16.74 -13.17 -13.28
C ALA A 29 -17.40 -11.81 -13.55
N HIS A 30 -16.57 -10.76 -13.70
CA HIS A 30 -17.03 -9.40 -13.92
C HIS A 30 -17.97 -8.83 -12.83
N ALA A 31 -17.81 -9.32 -11.59
CA ALA A 31 -18.53 -8.78 -10.45
C ALA A 31 -18.28 -7.27 -10.28
N ARG A 32 -19.35 -6.53 -10.02
CA ARG A 32 -19.33 -5.06 -9.88
C ARG A 32 -20.17 -4.64 -8.69
N MET A 33 -19.73 -3.60 -8.01
CA MET A 33 -20.54 -2.99 -6.97
C MET A 33 -21.82 -2.40 -7.59
N ASN A 34 -22.95 -2.84 -7.09
CA ASN A 34 -24.25 -2.31 -7.52
C ASN A 34 -24.59 -1.00 -6.80
N GLU A 35 -25.63 -0.33 -7.27
CA GLU A 35 -26.08 0.97 -6.76
C GLU A 35 -26.43 0.92 -5.26
N THR A 36 -27.07 -0.15 -4.80
CA THR A 36 -27.46 -0.33 -3.41
C THR A 36 -26.24 -0.44 -2.49
N SER A 37 -25.24 -1.24 -2.88
CA SER A 37 -24.00 -1.40 -2.12
C SER A 37 -23.18 -0.10 -2.11
N LEU A 38 -23.14 0.62 -3.24
CA LEU A 38 -22.47 1.91 -3.34
C LEU A 38 -23.10 2.94 -2.41
N GLU A 39 -24.40 3.13 -2.47
CA GLU A 39 -25.10 4.11 -1.64
C GLU A 39 -25.00 3.75 -0.15
N GLN A 40 -25.14 2.47 0.19
CA GLN A 40 -25.00 1.97 1.56
C GLN A 40 -23.58 2.27 2.11
N HIS A 41 -22.55 1.96 1.31
CA HIS A 41 -21.17 2.23 1.69
C HIS A 41 -20.91 3.71 1.91
N ILE A 42 -21.26 4.57 0.95
CA ILE A 42 -21.01 6.01 1.05
C ILE A 42 -21.69 6.60 2.26
N ARG A 43 -22.97 6.27 2.47
CA ARG A 43 -23.76 6.74 3.62
C ARG A 43 -23.12 6.34 4.93
N GLN A 44 -22.91 5.04 5.15
CA GLN A 44 -22.35 4.53 6.41
C GLN A 44 -20.93 5.01 6.68
N TYR A 45 -20.12 5.15 5.63
CA TYR A 45 -18.76 5.65 5.78
C TYR A 45 -18.77 7.11 6.26
N ILE A 46 -19.57 7.99 5.66
CA ILE A 46 -19.74 9.39 6.09
C ILE A 46 -20.34 9.47 7.50
N GLU A 47 -21.36 8.67 7.80
CA GLU A 47 -21.97 8.59 9.15
C GLU A 47 -20.95 8.22 10.23
N SER A 48 -20.01 7.34 9.91
CA SER A 48 -18.97 6.85 10.82
C SER A 48 -17.82 7.86 11.05
N GLN A 49 -17.70 8.91 10.23
CA GLN A 49 -16.65 9.92 10.39
C GLN A 49 -17.09 11.05 11.30
N THR A 50 -16.22 11.40 12.24
CA THR A 50 -16.41 12.51 13.19
C THR A 50 -15.60 13.75 12.84
N GLY A 51 -14.57 13.61 11.97
CA GLY A 51 -13.70 14.71 11.54
C GLY A 51 -14.30 15.51 10.38
N GLU A 52 -13.70 16.67 10.14
CA GLU A 52 -14.05 17.52 9.00
C GLU A 52 -13.60 16.93 7.66
N GLN A 53 -12.50 16.19 7.63
CA GLN A 53 -11.98 15.54 6.43
C GLN A 53 -12.45 14.09 6.34
N VAL A 54 -13.05 13.75 5.20
CA VAL A 54 -13.53 12.38 4.91
C VAL A 54 -12.92 11.92 3.58
N VAL A 55 -11.98 10.97 3.65
CA VAL A 55 -11.22 10.48 2.48
C VAL A 55 -11.76 9.13 2.03
N PHE A 56 -12.22 9.05 0.80
CA PHE A 56 -12.58 7.79 0.15
C PHE A 56 -11.41 7.30 -0.70
N SER A 57 -10.97 6.04 -0.48
CA SER A 57 -9.90 5.43 -1.27
C SER A 57 -10.47 4.33 -2.17
N TRP A 58 -10.46 4.59 -3.48
CA TRP A 58 -10.96 3.70 -4.53
C TRP A 58 -9.83 2.85 -5.07
N GLN A 59 -9.92 1.55 -4.87
CA GLN A 59 -8.87 0.59 -5.23
C GLN A 59 -9.51 -0.72 -5.74
N GLY A 60 -8.75 -1.80 -5.74
CA GLY A 60 -9.23 -3.13 -6.11
C GLY A 60 -8.31 -3.80 -7.09
N GLY A 61 -8.85 -4.48 -8.09
CA GLY A 61 -8.13 -4.84 -9.29
C GLY A 61 -7.80 -3.57 -10.08
N GLU A 62 -8.75 -3.08 -10.86
CA GLU A 62 -8.65 -1.76 -11.50
C GLU A 62 -10.00 -1.03 -11.37
N PRO A 63 -10.10 0.01 -10.52
CA PRO A 63 -11.38 0.68 -10.25
C PRO A 63 -11.94 1.44 -11.45
N THR A 64 -11.09 1.88 -12.41
CA THR A 64 -11.57 2.56 -13.62
C THR A 64 -12.41 1.66 -14.53
N LEU A 65 -12.38 0.34 -14.35
CA LEU A 65 -13.27 -0.61 -15.05
C LEU A 65 -14.76 -0.43 -14.68
N MET A 66 -15.06 0.31 -13.61
CA MET A 66 -16.42 0.70 -13.26
C MET A 66 -17.01 1.74 -14.23
N GLY A 67 -16.16 2.47 -14.97
CA GLY A 67 -16.56 3.54 -15.88
C GLY A 67 -16.90 4.87 -15.18
N LEU A 68 -16.96 5.94 -15.97
CA LEU A 68 -17.22 7.29 -15.46
C LEU A 68 -18.59 7.46 -14.82
N ASP A 69 -19.63 6.82 -15.36
CA ASP A 69 -21.00 6.93 -14.82
C ASP A 69 -21.06 6.50 -13.35
N PHE A 70 -20.33 5.44 -13.00
CA PHE A 70 -20.22 4.99 -11.61
C PHE A 70 -19.60 6.10 -10.73
N PHE A 71 -18.52 6.72 -11.16
CA PHE A 71 -17.85 7.76 -10.38
C PHE A 71 -18.62 9.08 -10.33
N LEU A 72 -19.40 9.43 -11.35
CA LEU A 72 -20.37 10.52 -11.31
C LEU A 72 -21.45 10.25 -10.24
N ARG A 73 -21.89 8.99 -10.15
CA ARG A 73 -22.83 8.58 -9.11
C ARG A 73 -22.19 8.64 -7.72
N VAL A 74 -20.92 8.23 -7.56
CA VAL A 74 -20.14 8.39 -6.32
C VAL A 74 -20.21 9.82 -5.83
N VAL A 75 -19.81 10.78 -6.66
CA VAL A 75 -19.78 12.21 -6.27
C VAL A 75 -21.18 12.74 -5.93
N THR A 76 -22.20 12.29 -6.66
CA THR A 76 -23.60 12.64 -6.37
C THR A 76 -24.03 12.15 -5.00
N LEU A 77 -23.73 10.89 -4.66
CA LEU A 77 -24.06 10.32 -3.36
C LEU A 77 -23.26 10.94 -2.21
N GLN A 78 -21.97 11.22 -2.44
CA GLN A 78 -21.14 11.92 -1.47
C GLN A 78 -21.73 13.30 -1.12
N LYS A 79 -22.13 14.08 -2.13
CA LYS A 79 -22.82 15.37 -1.93
C LYS A 79 -24.15 15.23 -1.18
N LYS A 80 -24.91 14.15 -1.46
CA LYS A 80 -26.19 13.86 -0.78
C LYS A 80 -26.02 13.61 0.71
N TYR A 81 -24.94 12.91 1.11
CA TYR A 81 -24.75 12.44 2.49
C TYR A 81 -23.74 13.25 3.30
N ALA A 82 -22.96 14.13 2.68
CA ALA A 82 -21.99 14.98 3.37
C ALA A 82 -22.68 15.79 4.49
N LYS A 83 -22.09 15.77 5.68
CA LYS A 83 -22.58 16.57 6.83
C LYS A 83 -22.05 18.02 6.69
N PRO A 84 -22.77 19.01 7.28
CA PRO A 84 -22.28 20.37 7.32
C PRO A 84 -20.85 20.47 7.88
N GLY A 85 -19.95 21.17 7.15
CA GLY A 85 -18.55 21.32 7.52
C GLY A 85 -17.63 20.15 7.12
N GLN A 86 -18.14 19.06 6.56
CA GLN A 86 -17.30 17.99 6.06
C GLN A 86 -16.75 18.30 4.65
N ARG A 87 -15.46 18.05 4.48
CA ARG A 87 -14.76 18.08 3.18
C ARG A 87 -14.54 16.64 2.72
N ILE A 88 -15.18 16.28 1.62
CA ILE A 88 -15.04 14.95 1.01
C ILE A 88 -13.86 14.98 0.04
N GLU A 89 -12.95 14.04 0.18
CA GLU A 89 -11.80 13.83 -0.69
C GLU A 89 -11.83 12.41 -1.27
N ASN A 90 -11.26 12.25 -2.46
CA ASN A 90 -11.21 10.97 -3.15
C ASN A 90 -9.80 10.66 -3.63
N ASP A 91 -9.31 9.48 -3.28
CA ASP A 91 -8.08 8.89 -3.81
C ASP A 91 -8.42 7.76 -4.78
N LEU A 92 -7.91 7.83 -6.00
CA LEU A 92 -8.06 6.78 -7.01
C LEU A 92 -6.73 6.10 -7.26
N GLN A 93 -6.59 4.84 -6.85
CA GLN A 93 -5.42 4.02 -7.17
C GLN A 93 -5.66 3.28 -8.48
N THR A 94 -4.84 3.57 -9.50
CA THR A 94 -5.03 3.02 -10.84
C THR A 94 -3.71 2.64 -11.51
N ASN A 95 -3.79 1.70 -12.46
CA ASN A 95 -2.70 1.41 -13.40
C ASN A 95 -2.62 2.43 -14.56
N GLY A 96 -3.56 3.36 -14.68
CA GLY A 96 -3.57 4.46 -15.63
C GLY A 96 -4.02 4.11 -17.05
N ILE A 97 -4.17 2.85 -17.43
CA ILE A 97 -4.42 2.44 -18.83
C ILE A 97 -5.74 2.99 -19.38
N ALA A 98 -6.76 3.10 -18.53
CA ALA A 98 -8.08 3.59 -18.96
C ALA A 98 -8.25 5.11 -18.85
N LEU A 99 -7.21 5.87 -18.45
CA LEU A 99 -7.28 7.31 -18.27
C LEU A 99 -7.25 8.05 -19.62
N ASP A 100 -8.40 8.21 -20.22
CA ASP A 100 -8.62 9.06 -21.39
C ASP A 100 -8.92 10.52 -21.00
N ASP A 101 -9.21 11.38 -21.98
CA ASP A 101 -9.46 12.82 -21.77
C ASP A 101 -10.73 13.05 -20.95
N ALA A 102 -11.74 12.17 -21.06
CA ALA A 102 -12.96 12.26 -20.25
C ALA A 102 -12.68 11.96 -18.78
N TRP A 103 -11.86 10.94 -18.50
CA TRP A 103 -11.37 10.65 -17.16
C TRP A 103 -10.56 11.80 -16.57
N ILE A 104 -9.63 12.37 -17.34
CA ILE A 104 -8.79 13.48 -16.88
C ILE A 104 -9.65 14.70 -16.52
N LYS A 105 -10.63 15.04 -17.37
CA LYS A 105 -11.59 16.10 -17.08
C LYS A 105 -12.35 15.84 -15.79
N PHE A 106 -12.89 14.63 -15.60
CA PHE A 106 -13.62 14.24 -14.41
C PHE A 106 -12.75 14.36 -13.13
N LEU A 107 -11.52 13.82 -13.17
CA LEU A 107 -10.60 13.85 -12.04
C LEU A 107 -10.26 15.29 -11.62
N LYS A 108 -10.06 16.19 -12.60
CA LYS A 108 -9.82 17.61 -12.34
C LYS A 108 -11.06 18.29 -11.74
N GLU A 109 -12.23 18.13 -12.35
CA GLU A 109 -13.49 18.77 -11.91
C GLU A 109 -13.91 18.36 -10.50
N HIS A 110 -13.60 17.13 -10.10
CA HIS A 110 -13.99 16.58 -8.81
C HIS A 110 -12.84 16.42 -7.81
N HIS A 111 -11.69 17.02 -8.13
CA HIS A 111 -10.51 17.09 -7.24
C HIS A 111 -10.05 15.73 -6.71
N PHE A 112 -10.02 14.71 -7.57
CA PHE A 112 -9.49 13.42 -7.21
C PHE A 112 -7.95 13.45 -7.12
N HIS A 113 -7.40 12.81 -6.10
CA HIS A 113 -5.99 12.49 -6.03
C HIS A 113 -5.72 11.15 -6.69
N VAL A 114 -4.74 11.09 -7.58
CA VAL A 114 -4.44 9.86 -8.31
C VAL A 114 -3.19 9.19 -7.75
N GLY A 115 -3.29 7.92 -7.40
CA GLY A 115 -2.15 7.05 -7.20
C GLY A 115 -1.86 6.29 -8.49
N LEU A 116 -0.81 6.67 -9.20
CA LEU A 116 -0.44 6.03 -10.45
C LEU A 116 0.59 4.95 -10.22
N SER A 117 0.27 3.72 -10.64
CA SER A 117 1.15 2.56 -10.44
C SER A 117 2.23 2.48 -11.50
N ILE A 118 3.50 2.66 -11.12
CA ILE A 118 4.66 2.56 -12.02
C ILE A 118 5.92 2.16 -11.24
N ASP A 119 6.73 1.22 -11.75
CA ASP A 119 7.80 0.59 -11.00
C ASP A 119 9.22 1.04 -11.42
N GLY A 120 9.33 2.10 -12.21
CA GLY A 120 10.59 2.63 -12.72
C GLY A 120 10.64 2.72 -14.24
N PRO A 121 11.84 2.81 -14.85
CA PRO A 121 12.04 2.80 -16.30
C PRO A 121 11.40 1.56 -16.95
N ARG A 122 11.23 1.62 -18.27
CA ARG A 122 10.51 0.60 -19.06
C ARG A 122 10.93 -0.83 -18.76
N GLU A 123 12.21 -1.10 -18.75
CA GLU A 123 12.76 -2.45 -18.58
C GLU A 123 12.40 -3.02 -17.20
N LEU A 124 12.45 -2.19 -16.16
CA LEU A 124 12.12 -2.58 -14.79
C LEU A 124 10.62 -2.68 -14.59
N HIS A 125 9.83 -1.74 -15.14
CA HIS A 125 8.37 -1.74 -15.08
C HIS A 125 7.79 -2.97 -15.80
N ASP A 126 8.19 -3.20 -17.05
CA ASP A 126 7.67 -4.27 -17.88
C ASP A 126 8.18 -5.68 -17.49
N THR A 127 9.09 -5.78 -16.51
CA THR A 127 9.48 -7.09 -15.97
C THR A 127 8.29 -7.83 -15.37
N TYR A 128 7.45 -7.11 -14.60
CA TYR A 128 6.33 -7.73 -13.88
C TYR A 128 4.97 -7.10 -14.17
N ARG A 129 4.91 -5.87 -14.72
CA ARG A 129 3.63 -5.20 -15.05
C ARG A 129 3.31 -5.34 -16.52
N LYS A 130 2.58 -6.38 -16.87
CA LYS A 130 2.26 -6.73 -18.25
C LYS A 130 0.74 -6.81 -18.46
N THR A 131 0.34 -6.66 -19.71
CA THR A 131 -1.02 -7.03 -20.10
C THR A 131 -1.20 -8.54 -19.96
N ARG A 132 -2.46 -9.03 -19.95
CA ARG A 132 -2.77 -10.47 -19.94
C ARG A 132 -2.13 -11.26 -21.10
N ASN A 133 -1.75 -10.57 -22.18
CA ASN A 133 -1.05 -11.15 -23.33
C ASN A 133 0.48 -10.93 -23.26
N GLY A 134 1.03 -10.57 -22.11
CA GLY A 134 2.47 -10.40 -21.89
C GLY A 134 3.09 -9.16 -22.56
N LYS A 135 2.29 -8.21 -23.06
CA LYS A 135 2.79 -6.97 -23.68
C LYS A 135 3.10 -5.90 -22.63
N SER A 136 4.00 -4.97 -22.99
CA SER A 136 4.32 -3.78 -22.22
C SER A 136 3.08 -2.96 -21.85
N THR A 137 3.07 -2.43 -20.62
CA THR A 137 2.09 -1.44 -20.16
C THR A 137 2.70 -0.05 -20.00
N PHE A 138 4.02 0.07 -20.11
CA PHE A 138 4.77 1.30 -19.82
C PHE A 138 4.26 2.54 -20.58
N ASP A 139 4.08 2.44 -21.90
CA ASP A 139 3.68 3.59 -22.72
C ASP A 139 2.28 4.10 -22.36
N PHE A 140 1.36 3.21 -21.98
CA PHE A 140 0.03 3.61 -21.52
C PHE A 140 0.11 4.38 -20.20
N VAL A 141 0.93 3.92 -19.26
CA VAL A 141 1.10 4.58 -17.97
C VAL A 141 1.77 5.95 -18.14
N MET A 142 2.80 6.05 -18.98
CA MET A 142 3.46 7.32 -19.28
C MET A 142 2.50 8.32 -19.98
N ALA A 143 1.68 7.83 -20.91
CA ALA A 143 0.67 8.68 -21.54
C ALA A 143 -0.36 9.21 -20.54
N ALA A 144 -0.80 8.38 -19.58
CA ALA A 144 -1.67 8.80 -18.50
C ALA A 144 -0.99 9.86 -17.60
N ALA A 145 0.27 9.64 -17.21
CA ALA A 145 1.03 10.60 -16.41
C ALA A 145 1.16 11.96 -17.12
N HIS A 146 1.48 11.97 -18.41
CA HIS A 146 1.53 13.22 -19.20
C HIS A 146 0.19 13.95 -19.24
N LYS A 147 -0.93 13.23 -19.45
CA LYS A 147 -2.27 13.83 -19.45
C LYS A 147 -2.63 14.42 -18.07
N LEU A 148 -2.34 13.69 -16.98
CA LEU A 148 -2.54 14.18 -15.61
C LEU A 148 -1.74 15.46 -15.36
N ALA A 149 -0.46 15.48 -15.73
CA ALA A 149 0.41 16.64 -15.58
C ALA A 149 -0.06 17.85 -16.42
N GLN A 150 -0.39 17.65 -17.69
CA GLN A 150 -0.91 18.71 -18.58
C GLN A 150 -2.22 19.31 -18.06
N ALA A 151 -3.06 18.48 -17.46
CA ALA A 151 -4.32 18.93 -16.86
C ALA A 151 -4.16 19.47 -15.43
N GLU A 152 -2.96 19.45 -14.86
CA GLU A 152 -2.69 19.84 -13.46
C GLU A 152 -3.51 19.00 -12.46
N VAL A 153 -3.75 17.73 -12.75
CA VAL A 153 -4.34 16.78 -11.80
C VAL A 153 -3.22 16.23 -10.94
N PRO A 154 -3.25 16.42 -9.60
CA PRO A 154 -2.17 15.94 -8.73
C PRO A 154 -2.13 14.42 -8.69
N PHE A 155 -0.95 13.85 -8.87
CA PHE A 155 -0.77 12.41 -8.76
C PHE A 155 0.50 12.06 -7.97
N ALA A 156 0.44 10.89 -7.30
CA ALA A 156 1.55 10.25 -6.63
C ALA A 156 1.99 9.01 -7.42
N ALA A 157 3.29 8.72 -7.46
CA ALA A 157 3.78 7.44 -7.96
C ALA A 157 3.71 6.37 -6.86
N LEU A 158 3.05 5.26 -7.15
CA LEU A 158 3.12 4.04 -6.34
C LEU A 158 4.03 3.05 -7.04
N CYS A 159 5.22 2.88 -6.48
CA CYS A 159 6.25 1.99 -7.00
C CYS A 159 6.33 0.73 -6.13
N VAL A 160 6.11 -0.43 -6.74
CA VAL A 160 6.34 -1.72 -6.09
C VAL A 160 7.81 -2.07 -6.22
N VAL A 161 8.52 -2.10 -5.08
CA VAL A 161 9.92 -2.52 -5.03
C VAL A 161 9.97 -4.04 -5.01
N ASN A 162 10.49 -4.61 -6.06
CA ASN A 162 10.54 -6.03 -6.33
C ASN A 162 11.98 -6.49 -6.59
N ARG A 163 12.19 -7.77 -6.82
CA ARG A 163 13.53 -8.34 -7.05
C ARG A 163 14.28 -7.72 -8.24
N ALA A 164 13.59 -7.23 -9.26
CA ALA A 164 14.22 -6.66 -10.45
C ALA A 164 14.70 -5.21 -10.21
N ASN A 165 13.82 -4.35 -9.67
CA ASN A 165 14.11 -2.93 -9.54
C ASN A 165 14.86 -2.55 -8.25
N ALA A 166 14.86 -3.41 -7.22
CA ALA A 166 15.54 -3.15 -5.96
C ALA A 166 17.06 -2.90 -6.08
N LYS A 167 17.67 -3.36 -7.18
CA LYS A 167 19.08 -3.16 -7.46
C LYS A 167 19.42 -1.84 -8.17
N HIS A 168 18.40 -1.03 -8.46
CA HIS A 168 18.49 0.19 -9.26
C HIS A 168 17.91 1.42 -8.53
N PRO A 169 18.30 1.70 -7.25
CA PRO A 169 17.65 2.74 -6.44
C PRO A 169 17.69 4.12 -7.09
N LYS A 170 18.86 4.55 -7.55
CA LYS A 170 19.04 5.86 -8.16
C LYS A 170 18.30 6.00 -9.48
N GLU A 171 18.38 4.98 -10.33
CA GLU A 171 17.73 4.96 -11.64
C GLU A 171 16.20 5.02 -11.49
N VAL A 172 15.62 4.22 -10.59
CA VAL A 172 14.18 4.23 -10.30
C VAL A 172 13.75 5.57 -9.73
N TYR A 173 14.48 6.09 -8.75
CA TYR A 173 14.13 7.34 -8.11
C TYR A 173 14.18 8.52 -9.09
N ARG A 174 15.29 8.66 -9.85
CA ARG A 174 15.43 9.73 -10.85
C ARG A 174 14.37 9.63 -11.95
N PHE A 175 14.07 8.43 -12.42
CA PHE A 175 12.96 8.24 -13.37
C PHE A 175 11.63 8.77 -12.83
N LEU A 176 11.26 8.44 -11.60
CA LEU A 176 10.01 8.90 -11.00
C LEU A 176 9.96 10.42 -10.83
N VAL A 177 11.07 11.05 -10.49
CA VAL A 177 11.15 12.50 -10.29
C VAL A 177 11.26 13.25 -11.61
N ASP A 178 12.20 12.85 -12.47
CA ASP A 178 12.61 13.67 -13.62
C ASP A 178 11.79 13.35 -14.89
N ALA A 179 11.51 12.05 -15.14
CA ALA A 179 10.80 11.62 -16.35
C ALA A 179 9.29 11.54 -16.14
N LEU A 180 8.83 11.01 -15.01
CA LEU A 180 7.42 10.93 -14.66
C LEU A 180 6.89 12.26 -14.12
N GLY A 181 7.73 13.04 -13.42
CA GLY A 181 7.37 14.36 -12.90
C GLY A 181 6.49 14.33 -11.65
N THR A 182 6.55 13.28 -10.85
CA THR A 182 5.77 13.21 -9.61
C THR A 182 6.41 14.01 -8.49
N TRP A 183 5.58 14.56 -7.61
CA TRP A 183 6.03 15.24 -6.39
C TRP A 183 5.90 14.35 -5.16
N ARG A 184 5.22 13.21 -5.25
CA ARG A 184 4.99 12.27 -4.15
C ARG A 184 5.23 10.83 -4.59
N ILE A 185 5.99 10.10 -3.79
CA ILE A 185 6.36 8.72 -4.08
C ILE A 185 6.05 7.83 -2.86
N GLN A 186 5.46 6.68 -3.14
CA GLN A 186 5.30 5.60 -2.18
C GLN A 186 5.99 4.34 -2.71
N PHE A 187 6.98 3.84 -1.97
CA PHE A 187 7.65 2.59 -2.24
C PHE A 187 7.00 1.47 -1.43
N ASN A 188 6.43 0.48 -2.10
CA ASN A 188 5.79 -0.68 -1.48
C ASN A 188 6.62 -1.94 -1.76
N PRO A 189 7.10 -2.67 -0.74
CA PRO A 189 7.85 -3.89 -0.99
C PRO A 189 6.96 -5.01 -1.53
N ALA A 190 7.38 -5.67 -2.60
CA ALA A 190 6.78 -6.91 -3.07
C ALA A 190 7.24 -8.05 -2.18
N VAL A 191 6.38 -8.54 -1.32
CA VAL A 191 6.65 -9.70 -0.44
C VAL A 191 5.40 -10.55 -0.34
N GLU A 192 5.46 -11.76 -0.89
CA GLU A 192 4.38 -12.74 -0.72
C GLU A 192 4.96 -14.13 -0.49
N PRO A 193 4.41 -14.89 0.46
CA PRO A 193 4.77 -16.29 0.59
C PRO A 193 4.33 -17.08 -0.65
N THR A 194 5.04 -18.15 -1.00
CA THR A 194 4.70 -18.99 -2.17
C THR A 194 3.26 -19.52 -2.15
N THR A 195 2.64 -19.56 -1.00
CA THR A 195 1.27 -20.07 -0.78
C THR A 195 0.22 -18.97 -0.64
N PHE A 196 0.54 -17.71 -0.92
CA PHE A 196 -0.32 -16.54 -0.66
C PHE A 196 -1.71 -16.61 -1.33
N LYS A 197 -1.82 -17.35 -2.44
CA LYS A 197 -3.10 -17.49 -3.14
C LYS A 197 -4.15 -18.27 -2.34
N HIS A 198 -3.70 -19.11 -1.41
CA HIS A 198 -4.59 -20.01 -0.65
C HIS A 198 -4.51 -19.77 0.87
N ASN A 199 -3.39 -19.28 1.36
CA ASN A 199 -3.14 -19.10 2.79
C ASN A 199 -3.12 -17.63 3.17
N ALA A 200 -3.99 -17.27 4.12
CA ALA A 200 -4.04 -15.92 4.64
C ALA A 200 -2.74 -15.56 5.40
N PRO A 201 -2.27 -14.30 5.31
CA PRO A 201 -1.21 -13.82 6.20
C PRO A 201 -1.56 -14.08 7.66
N GLY A 202 -0.56 -14.44 8.47
CA GLY A 202 -0.76 -14.76 9.89
C GLY A 202 -1.35 -16.16 10.17
N LYS A 203 -1.80 -16.89 9.15
CA LYS A 203 -2.26 -18.29 9.25
C LYS A 203 -1.26 -19.31 8.71
N LEU A 204 -0.10 -18.83 8.30
CA LEU A 204 1.00 -19.70 7.88
C LEU A 204 1.53 -20.51 9.06
N ASP A 205 1.95 -21.76 8.78
CA ASP A 205 2.59 -22.60 9.78
C ASP A 205 3.95 -22.00 10.21
N LYS A 206 3.95 -21.37 11.36
CA LYS A 206 5.14 -20.72 11.93
C LYS A 206 6.19 -21.70 12.42
N SER A 207 5.83 -22.98 12.63
CA SER A 207 6.77 -24.01 13.12
C SER A 207 7.89 -24.25 12.11
N ASN A 208 7.56 -24.23 10.80
CA ASN A 208 8.47 -24.46 9.69
C ASN A 208 9.06 -23.17 9.08
N ALA A 209 8.78 -22.02 9.67
CA ALA A 209 9.37 -20.76 9.23
C ALA A 209 10.90 -20.80 9.35
N PRO A 210 11.67 -20.31 8.34
CA PRO A 210 13.12 -20.27 8.42
C PRO A 210 13.60 -19.19 9.40
N LEU A 211 14.83 -19.34 9.89
CA LEU A 211 15.55 -18.26 10.58
C LEU A 211 15.82 -17.10 9.60
N GLN A 212 15.95 -15.87 10.12
CA GLN A 212 16.13 -14.66 9.30
C GLN A 212 17.35 -14.73 8.36
N ASP A 213 18.43 -15.39 8.79
CA ASP A 213 19.68 -15.49 8.02
C ASP A 213 19.74 -16.76 7.13
N SER A 214 18.64 -17.52 7.06
CA SER A 214 18.56 -18.74 6.25
C SER A 214 18.42 -18.44 4.77
N ALA A 215 19.08 -19.23 3.91
CA ALA A 215 18.89 -19.16 2.46
C ALA A 215 17.43 -19.39 2.04
N ARG A 216 16.64 -20.14 2.82
CA ARG A 216 15.19 -20.31 2.59
C ARG A 216 14.38 -19.03 2.83
N ALA A 217 14.91 -18.05 3.50
CA ALA A 217 14.30 -16.74 3.68
C ALA A 217 14.62 -15.78 2.52
N LYS A 218 15.32 -16.23 1.47
CA LYS A 218 15.70 -15.38 0.32
C LYS A 218 15.02 -15.84 -0.96
N PRO A 219 14.57 -14.89 -1.84
CA PRO A 219 13.94 -15.25 -3.11
C PRO A 219 14.95 -15.93 -4.04
N GLY A 220 14.47 -16.80 -4.93
CA GLY A 220 15.32 -17.54 -5.87
C GLY A 220 15.98 -18.81 -5.31
N HIS A 221 15.88 -19.08 -4.00
CA HIS A 221 16.30 -20.37 -3.46
C HIS A 221 15.22 -21.44 -3.75
N PRO A 222 15.57 -22.68 -4.16
CA PRO A 222 14.59 -23.72 -4.49
C PRO A 222 13.57 -24.04 -3.40
N LEU A 223 13.94 -23.83 -2.13
CA LEU A 223 13.08 -24.00 -0.96
C LEU A 223 12.69 -22.66 -0.33
N SER A 224 12.69 -21.57 -1.10
CA SER A 224 12.28 -20.27 -0.60
C SER A 224 10.84 -20.29 -0.09
N ILE A 225 10.59 -19.59 1.01
CA ILE A 225 9.23 -19.38 1.53
C ILE A 225 8.49 -18.25 0.81
N VAL A 226 9.20 -17.41 0.06
CA VAL A 226 8.63 -16.29 -0.71
C VAL A 226 8.74 -16.57 -2.20
N THR A 227 7.91 -15.88 -2.97
CA THR A 227 7.89 -15.94 -4.43
C THR A 227 9.18 -15.38 -5.04
N ASP A 228 9.50 -15.78 -6.28
CA ASP A 228 10.73 -15.36 -6.96
C ASP A 228 10.80 -13.85 -7.25
N TRP A 229 9.65 -13.20 -7.39
CA TRP A 229 9.58 -11.75 -7.59
C TRP A 229 9.60 -10.94 -6.30
N SER A 230 9.48 -11.58 -5.14
CA SER A 230 9.62 -10.90 -3.84
C SER A 230 10.98 -10.22 -3.74
N VAL A 231 11.00 -9.04 -3.15
CA VAL A 231 12.25 -8.31 -2.94
C VAL A 231 13.11 -9.03 -1.89
N ASP A 232 14.41 -9.16 -2.13
CA ASP A 232 15.36 -9.61 -1.11
C ASP A 232 15.42 -8.55 0.02
N PRO A 233 15.40 -8.95 1.30
CA PRO A 233 15.45 -8.00 2.41
C PRO A 233 16.66 -7.06 2.38
N ASP A 234 17.84 -7.56 2.05
CA ASP A 234 19.07 -6.77 2.03
C ASP A 234 19.10 -5.82 0.82
N ASP A 235 18.61 -6.29 -0.35
CA ASP A 235 18.42 -5.44 -1.53
C ASP A 235 17.40 -4.31 -1.24
N TYR A 236 16.33 -4.60 -0.48
CA TYR A 236 15.34 -3.60 -0.08
C TYR A 236 15.94 -2.50 0.79
N GLY A 237 16.73 -2.89 1.79
CA GLY A 237 17.44 -1.94 2.66
C GLY A 237 18.43 -1.07 1.86
N THR A 238 19.19 -1.69 0.96
CA THR A 238 20.14 -0.99 0.05
C THR A 238 19.39 -0.04 -0.90
N PHE A 239 18.25 -0.48 -1.44
CA PHE A 239 17.38 0.35 -2.28
C PHE A 239 16.91 1.60 -1.53
N LEU A 240 16.34 1.43 -0.36
CA LEU A 240 15.84 2.55 0.44
C LEU A 240 16.97 3.52 0.82
N SER A 241 18.14 3.00 1.21
CA SER A 241 19.31 3.83 1.55
C SER A 241 19.82 4.61 0.33
N GLY A 242 19.92 3.97 -0.83
CA GLY A 242 20.36 4.65 -2.05
C GLY A 242 19.36 5.70 -2.56
N VAL A 243 18.05 5.46 -2.39
CA VAL A 243 17.02 6.48 -2.66
C VAL A 243 17.09 7.61 -1.65
N TRP A 244 17.31 7.31 -0.36
CA TRP A 244 17.47 8.34 0.69
C TRP A 244 18.62 9.29 0.38
N ASP A 245 19.79 8.75 0.04
CA ASP A 245 20.96 9.55 -0.26
C ASP A 245 20.72 10.52 -1.44
N GLU A 246 20.09 10.03 -2.51
CA GLU A 246 19.76 10.83 -3.68
C GLU A 246 18.68 11.89 -3.35
N TRP A 247 17.63 11.50 -2.63
CA TRP A 247 16.56 12.40 -2.19
C TRP A 247 17.08 13.50 -1.25
N LEU A 248 17.89 13.13 -0.28
CA LEU A 248 18.42 14.09 0.70
C LEU A 248 19.35 15.12 0.04
N ALA A 249 20.16 14.67 -0.95
CA ALA A 249 21.10 15.53 -1.63
C ALA A 249 20.45 16.58 -2.55
N THR A 250 19.30 16.27 -3.14
CA THR A 250 18.75 17.06 -4.26
C THR A 250 17.29 17.47 -4.10
N ASP A 251 16.49 16.74 -3.32
CA ASP A 251 15.04 16.84 -3.35
C ASP A 251 14.36 16.98 -1.97
N PHE A 252 15.14 17.03 -0.90
CA PHE A 252 14.62 17.25 0.44
C PHE A 252 13.76 18.52 0.51
N GLY A 253 12.52 18.37 1.00
CA GLY A 253 11.53 19.47 1.04
C GLY A 253 10.82 19.76 -0.28
N ARG A 254 11.19 19.11 -1.39
CA ARG A 254 10.56 19.24 -2.71
C ARG A 254 9.76 18.00 -3.09
N ILE A 255 10.33 16.83 -2.92
CA ILE A 255 9.70 15.54 -3.21
C ILE A 255 9.34 14.85 -1.91
N HIS A 256 8.08 14.47 -1.77
CA HIS A 256 7.57 13.74 -0.61
C HIS A 256 7.72 12.22 -0.81
N VAL A 257 8.57 11.58 -0.02
CA VAL A 257 8.69 10.11 0.02
C VAL A 257 8.05 9.62 1.32
N ASN A 258 6.92 8.93 1.23
CA ASN A 258 6.07 8.59 2.39
C ASN A 258 6.83 7.96 3.57
N LEU A 259 7.71 6.98 3.30
CA LEU A 259 8.49 6.31 4.34
C LEU A 259 9.48 7.26 5.02
N PHE A 260 10.14 8.13 4.24
CA PHE A 260 11.18 9.02 4.74
C PHE A 260 10.61 10.12 5.62
N GLU A 261 9.54 10.77 5.14
CA GLU A 261 8.82 11.78 5.91
C GLU A 261 8.22 11.19 7.19
N THR A 262 7.69 9.97 7.12
CA THR A 262 7.20 9.26 8.32
C THR A 262 8.33 9.01 9.32
N ALA A 263 9.50 8.55 8.87
CA ALA A 263 10.64 8.30 9.76
C ALA A 263 11.14 9.59 10.45
N ILE A 264 11.24 10.70 9.71
CA ILE A 264 11.61 12.01 10.27
C ILE A 264 10.55 12.48 11.28
N ALA A 265 9.26 12.38 10.92
CA ALA A 265 8.16 12.79 11.79
C ALA A 265 8.12 11.98 13.09
N GLN A 266 8.28 10.66 13.02
CA GLN A 266 8.33 9.80 14.22
C GLN A 266 9.55 10.10 15.09
N ALA A 267 10.71 10.36 14.49
CA ALA A 267 11.91 10.78 15.23
C ALA A 267 11.73 12.15 15.91
N ALA A 268 10.87 13.02 15.36
CA ALA A 268 10.44 14.28 15.98
C ALA A 268 9.34 14.08 17.05
N GLY A 269 8.94 12.85 17.36
CA GLY A 269 7.89 12.53 18.35
C GLY A 269 6.45 12.62 17.81
N MET A 270 6.27 12.78 16.51
CA MET A 270 4.95 12.77 15.89
C MET A 270 4.46 11.33 15.63
N PRO A 271 3.14 11.10 15.53
CA PRO A 271 2.61 9.78 15.20
C PRO A 271 3.00 9.38 13.77
N ALA A 272 3.09 8.06 13.54
CA ALA A 272 3.32 7.53 12.21
C ALA A 272 2.20 7.94 11.24
N GLN A 273 2.57 8.34 10.04
CA GLN A 273 1.63 8.73 8.98
C GLN A 273 1.13 7.52 8.18
N THR A 274 1.81 6.38 8.27
CA THR A 274 1.45 5.15 7.58
C THR A 274 1.25 4.00 8.57
N CYS A 275 0.32 3.09 8.26
CA CYS A 275 0.02 1.96 9.12
C CYS A 275 1.20 0.98 9.28
N THR A 276 2.11 0.94 8.30
CA THR A 276 3.29 0.06 8.33
C THR A 276 4.26 0.46 9.45
N GLN A 277 4.44 1.76 9.70
CA GLN A 277 5.28 2.28 10.78
C GLN A 277 4.52 2.56 12.09
N ALA A 278 3.19 2.46 12.10
CA ALA A 278 2.40 2.67 13.32
C ALA A 278 2.50 1.49 14.29
N GLU A 279 2.35 1.75 15.58
CA GLU A 279 2.36 0.74 16.64
C GLU A 279 1.24 -0.31 16.47
N PHE A 280 0.08 0.14 15.99
CA PHE A 280 -1.10 -0.70 15.78
C PHE A 280 -1.56 -0.62 14.33
N CYS A 281 -2.20 -1.69 13.83
CA CYS A 281 -2.98 -1.56 12.60
C CYS A 281 -4.21 -0.71 12.89
N GLY A 282 -4.48 0.23 11.98
CA GLY A 282 -5.62 1.12 12.09
C GLY A 282 -6.94 0.46 11.66
N LYS A 283 -7.89 1.30 11.27
CA LYS A 283 -9.21 0.91 10.78
C LYS A 283 -9.31 1.07 9.25
N GLY A 284 -8.24 0.76 8.55
CA GLY A 284 -8.18 0.78 7.09
C GLY A 284 -8.86 -0.45 6.48
N LEU A 285 -10.16 -0.61 6.76
CA LEU A 285 -10.95 -1.74 6.28
C LEU A 285 -10.99 -1.81 4.76
N ALA A 286 -11.09 -3.03 4.21
CA ALA A 286 -11.41 -3.26 2.83
C ALA A 286 -12.88 -3.64 2.68
N VAL A 287 -13.59 -2.95 1.77
CA VAL A 287 -14.99 -3.22 1.45
C VAL A 287 -15.06 -3.72 0.01
N GLU A 288 -15.53 -4.94 -0.18
CA GLU A 288 -15.70 -5.58 -1.48
C GLU A 288 -16.96 -5.10 -2.22
N HIS A 289 -17.04 -5.40 -3.51
CA HIS A 289 -18.13 -5.00 -4.39
C HIS A 289 -19.53 -5.49 -3.94
N ASP A 290 -19.58 -6.58 -3.19
CA ASP A 290 -20.80 -7.18 -2.63
C ASP A 290 -21.14 -6.69 -1.20
N GLY A 291 -20.35 -5.75 -0.68
CA GLY A 291 -20.51 -5.20 0.65
C GLY A 291 -19.81 -5.97 1.76
N GLU A 292 -19.11 -7.05 1.45
CA GLU A 292 -18.30 -7.77 2.42
C GLU A 292 -17.15 -6.90 2.94
N VAL A 293 -16.87 -6.97 4.24
CA VAL A 293 -15.88 -6.13 4.93
C VAL A 293 -14.79 -6.99 5.55
N TYR A 294 -13.55 -6.61 5.29
CA TYR A 294 -12.35 -7.29 5.79
C TYR A 294 -11.48 -6.35 6.62
N SER A 295 -10.70 -6.92 7.53
CA SER A 295 -9.88 -6.17 8.49
C SER A 295 -8.88 -5.22 7.85
N CYS A 296 -8.36 -5.53 6.65
CA CYS A 296 -7.39 -4.72 5.93
C CYS A 296 -7.30 -5.17 4.47
N ASP A 297 -6.81 -4.31 3.58
CA ASP A 297 -6.55 -4.57 2.17
C ASP A 297 -5.67 -5.82 1.92
N HIS A 298 -4.60 -5.98 2.70
CA HIS A 298 -3.73 -7.16 2.63
C HIS A 298 -4.33 -8.43 3.25
N PHE A 299 -5.44 -8.30 3.96
CA PHE A 299 -6.09 -9.39 4.70
C PHE A 299 -7.50 -9.68 4.17
N VAL A 300 -7.73 -9.48 2.88
CA VAL A 300 -8.97 -9.90 2.20
C VAL A 300 -8.94 -11.41 1.99
N TYR A 301 -9.29 -12.13 3.05
CA TYR A 301 -9.35 -13.59 3.15
C TYR A 301 -10.52 -13.97 4.06
N PRO A 302 -11.18 -15.13 3.86
CA PRO A 302 -12.31 -15.54 4.70
C PRO A 302 -12.03 -15.47 6.21
N ALA A 303 -10.80 -15.78 6.64
CA ALA A 303 -10.38 -15.76 8.03
C ALA A 303 -10.34 -14.36 8.68
N TYR A 304 -10.42 -13.29 7.89
CA TYR A 304 -10.38 -11.89 8.33
C TYR A 304 -11.62 -11.09 7.90
N ARG A 305 -12.67 -11.81 7.51
CA ARG A 305 -13.98 -11.21 7.24
C ARG A 305 -14.61 -10.73 8.54
N LEU A 306 -15.06 -9.49 8.56
CA LEU A 306 -15.72 -8.87 9.72
C LEU A 306 -17.25 -8.95 9.62
N GLY A 307 -17.80 -8.90 8.42
CA GLY A 307 -19.24 -8.90 8.18
C GLY A 307 -19.59 -8.26 6.85
N ASN A 308 -20.83 -7.83 6.69
CA ASN A 308 -21.34 -7.22 5.47
C ASN A 308 -22.10 -5.93 5.79
N ILE A 309 -21.89 -4.86 4.99
CA ILE A 309 -22.52 -3.54 5.21
C ILE A 309 -24.06 -3.57 5.09
N HIS A 310 -24.62 -4.59 4.44
CA HIS A 310 -26.07 -4.73 4.32
C HIS A 310 -26.74 -5.26 5.60
N THR A 311 -25.97 -5.90 6.48
CA THR A 311 -26.47 -6.49 7.73
C THR A 311 -25.96 -5.79 8.99
N THR A 312 -24.79 -5.16 8.91
CA THR A 312 -24.14 -4.51 10.05
C THR A 312 -23.55 -3.18 9.60
N HIS A 313 -23.74 -2.13 10.39
CA HIS A 313 -23.22 -0.82 10.06
C HIS A 313 -21.68 -0.81 10.01
N LEU A 314 -21.10 -0.17 8.99
CA LEU A 314 -19.64 -0.14 8.77
C LEU A 314 -18.87 0.37 9.99
N GLY A 315 -19.41 1.36 10.70
CA GLY A 315 -18.85 1.87 11.94
C GLY A 315 -18.76 0.80 13.04
N ASP A 316 -19.77 -0.04 13.18
CA ASP A 316 -19.78 -1.12 14.18
C ASP A 316 -18.73 -2.18 13.83
N LEU A 317 -18.59 -2.52 12.55
CA LEU A 317 -17.54 -3.42 12.07
C LEU A 317 -16.13 -2.86 12.34
N ALA A 318 -15.93 -1.54 12.11
CA ALA A 318 -14.65 -0.88 12.35
C ALA A 318 -14.26 -0.82 13.83
N PHE A 319 -15.22 -0.89 14.74
CA PHE A 319 -15.00 -0.85 16.19
C PHE A 319 -15.29 -2.20 16.88
N SER A 320 -15.51 -3.26 16.11
CA SER A 320 -15.71 -4.61 16.64
C SER A 320 -14.53 -5.11 17.46
N SER A 321 -14.77 -6.10 18.33
CA SER A 321 -13.73 -6.77 19.12
C SER A 321 -12.68 -7.44 18.23
N GLU A 322 -13.13 -8.03 17.11
CA GLU A 322 -12.29 -8.68 16.11
C GLU A 322 -11.32 -7.68 15.47
N GLN A 323 -11.82 -6.52 15.04
CA GLN A 323 -10.98 -5.49 14.44
C GLN A 323 -10.03 -4.85 15.46
N LYS A 324 -10.44 -4.66 16.69
CA LYS A 324 -9.56 -4.19 17.77
C LYS A 324 -8.43 -5.19 18.02
N THR A 325 -8.78 -6.48 18.15
CA THR A 325 -7.79 -7.56 18.32
C THR A 325 -6.82 -7.62 17.15
N PHE A 326 -7.32 -7.54 15.91
CA PHE A 326 -6.49 -7.48 14.72
C PHE A 326 -5.49 -6.30 14.80
N GLY A 327 -5.96 -5.12 15.18
CA GLY A 327 -5.13 -3.92 15.31
C GLY A 327 -4.03 -4.06 16.36
N MET A 328 -4.39 -4.53 17.56
CA MET A 328 -3.48 -4.71 18.69
C MET A 328 -2.43 -5.80 18.43
N ASN A 329 -2.81 -6.87 17.75
CA ASN A 329 -1.90 -7.97 17.40
C ASN A 329 -0.67 -7.52 16.62
N LYS A 330 -0.69 -6.37 15.98
CA LYS A 330 0.49 -5.84 15.31
C LYS A 330 1.65 -5.64 16.31
N ARG A 331 1.39 -5.06 17.47
CA ARG A 331 2.38 -4.89 18.55
C ARG A 331 2.51 -6.15 19.39
N ASP A 332 1.38 -6.68 19.83
CA ASP A 332 1.33 -7.70 20.91
C ASP A 332 1.89 -9.07 20.50
N THR A 333 2.09 -9.31 19.20
CA THR A 333 2.68 -10.53 18.65
C THR A 333 4.09 -10.33 18.06
N LEU A 334 4.75 -9.23 18.39
CA LEU A 334 6.15 -9.01 18.00
C LEU A 334 7.07 -9.95 18.77
N PRO A 335 8.11 -10.50 18.13
CA PRO A 335 9.13 -11.28 18.84
C PRO A 335 9.98 -10.35 19.72
N LYS A 336 10.60 -10.96 20.75
CA LYS A 336 11.48 -10.25 21.70
C LYS A 336 12.55 -9.41 20.99
N GLN A 337 13.14 -9.93 19.91
CA GLN A 337 14.12 -9.21 19.08
C GLN A 337 13.62 -7.82 18.65
N CYS A 338 12.33 -7.64 18.38
CA CYS A 338 11.77 -6.34 18.01
C CYS A 338 11.69 -5.38 19.20
N PHE A 339 11.33 -5.88 20.40
CA PHE A 339 11.27 -5.05 21.61
C PHE A 339 12.65 -4.60 22.08
N ASP A 340 13.68 -5.39 21.83
CA ASP A 340 15.08 -5.08 22.14
C ASP A 340 15.76 -4.22 21.05
N CYS A 341 15.06 -3.86 19.96
CA CYS A 341 15.61 -3.13 18.83
C CYS A 341 15.59 -1.62 19.02
N ASP A 342 16.71 -0.94 18.76
CA ASP A 342 16.85 0.53 18.84
C ASP A 342 15.86 1.27 17.93
N PHE A 343 15.41 0.63 16.84
CA PHE A 343 14.50 1.21 15.84
C PHE A 343 13.04 0.80 16.03
N LEU A 344 12.66 0.19 17.16
CA LEU A 344 11.29 -0.27 17.39
C LEU A 344 10.27 0.84 17.08
N LYS A 345 10.49 2.05 17.61
CA LYS A 345 9.56 3.18 17.48
C LYS A 345 9.39 3.71 16.05
N LEU A 346 10.32 3.40 15.15
CA LEU A 346 10.24 3.76 13.73
C LEU A 346 9.65 2.64 12.87
N CYS A 347 9.74 1.37 13.35
CA CYS A 347 9.43 0.19 12.57
C CYS A 347 8.14 -0.52 13.02
N TRP A 348 7.97 -0.76 14.34
CA TRP A 348 6.88 -1.56 14.93
C TRP A 348 6.64 -2.89 14.21
N GLY A 349 7.75 -3.51 13.71
CA GLY A 349 7.70 -4.77 12.98
C GLY A 349 7.05 -4.66 11.60
N GLU A 350 6.91 -3.45 11.04
CA GLU A 350 6.33 -3.16 9.74
C GLU A 350 4.95 -3.82 9.56
N CYS A 351 4.57 -4.33 8.38
CA CYS A 351 3.27 -4.95 8.14
C CYS A 351 3.20 -6.40 8.67
N PRO A 352 2.19 -6.76 9.47
CA PRO A 352 2.03 -8.13 9.96
C PRO A 352 1.94 -9.20 8.86
N LYS A 353 1.54 -8.82 7.62
CA LYS A 353 1.50 -9.77 6.50
C LYS A 353 2.88 -10.33 6.15
N ASN A 354 3.94 -9.56 6.43
CA ASN A 354 5.33 -9.92 6.10
C ASN A 354 6.04 -10.68 7.24
N ARG A 355 5.33 -11.10 8.29
CA ARG A 355 5.90 -11.85 9.44
C ARG A 355 6.06 -13.34 9.11
N LEU A 356 7.01 -13.63 8.23
CA LEU A 356 7.18 -14.93 7.59
C LEU A 356 8.35 -15.74 8.16
N ILE A 357 9.21 -15.16 9.00
CA ILE A 357 10.46 -15.76 9.45
C ILE A 357 10.54 -15.80 10.98
N LYS A 358 11.56 -16.52 11.47
CA LYS A 358 11.94 -16.57 12.88
C LYS A 358 13.06 -15.58 13.16
N ALA A 359 13.03 -15.00 14.35
CA ALA A 359 14.12 -14.24 14.93
C ALA A 359 15.37 -15.14 15.16
N ARG A 360 16.51 -14.55 15.52
CA ARG A 360 17.77 -15.27 15.71
C ARG A 360 17.71 -16.30 16.82
N ASP A 361 16.90 -16.07 17.86
CA ASP A 361 16.65 -16.99 18.96
C ASP A 361 15.63 -18.09 18.64
N GLY A 362 15.06 -18.08 17.43
CA GLY A 362 14.06 -19.05 16.97
C GLY A 362 12.61 -18.63 17.24
N GLU A 363 12.35 -17.47 17.86
CA GLU A 363 11.00 -16.97 18.09
C GLU A 363 10.32 -16.62 16.75
N PRO A 364 9.10 -17.12 16.47
CA PRO A 364 8.43 -16.87 15.20
C PRO A 364 7.78 -15.49 15.15
N GLY A 365 7.53 -14.99 13.93
CA GLY A 365 6.77 -13.76 13.71
C GLY A 365 7.64 -12.54 13.46
N LEU A 366 8.93 -12.72 13.17
CA LEU A 366 9.78 -11.64 12.67
C LEU A 366 9.38 -11.27 11.24
N ASN A 367 9.39 -9.98 10.97
CA ASN A 367 9.14 -9.47 9.62
C ASN A 367 10.26 -9.90 8.68
N TYR A 368 9.88 -10.38 7.51
CA TYR A 368 10.78 -10.82 6.45
C TYR A 368 11.79 -9.73 6.04
N LEU A 369 11.37 -8.46 6.03
CA LEU A 369 12.21 -7.33 5.64
C LEU A 369 13.09 -6.79 6.79
N CYS A 370 13.13 -7.46 7.96
CA CYS A 370 13.77 -6.95 9.17
C CYS A 370 15.24 -6.54 8.95
N SER A 371 16.07 -7.37 8.28
CA SER A 371 17.49 -7.04 8.04
C SER A 371 17.66 -5.78 7.22
N GLY A 372 16.89 -5.63 6.13
CA GLY A 372 16.94 -4.46 5.26
C GLY A 372 16.43 -3.18 5.93
N LEU A 373 15.31 -3.28 6.67
CA LEU A 373 14.78 -2.13 7.42
C LEU A 373 15.72 -1.69 8.53
N PHE A 374 16.35 -2.64 9.24
CA PHE A 374 17.36 -2.31 10.25
C PHE A 374 18.55 -1.57 9.63
N HIS A 375 19.08 -2.09 8.52
CA HIS A 375 20.15 -1.43 7.75
C HIS A 375 19.74 -0.02 7.31
N PHE A 376 18.54 0.13 6.77
CA PHE A 376 18.02 1.44 6.33
C PHE A 376 17.92 2.44 7.49
N TYR A 377 17.30 2.08 8.62
CA TYR A 377 17.18 3.00 9.75
C TYR A 377 18.53 3.34 10.38
N GLN A 378 19.47 2.40 10.40
CA GLN A 378 20.84 2.65 10.83
C GLN A 378 21.55 3.64 9.90
N HIS A 379 21.37 3.49 8.58
CA HIS A 379 21.95 4.37 7.56
C HIS A 379 21.47 5.82 7.70
N ILE A 380 20.15 6.01 7.83
CA ILE A 380 19.56 7.36 7.87
C ILE A 380 19.67 8.05 9.23
N GLY A 381 19.96 7.32 10.30
CA GLY A 381 19.98 7.85 11.68
C GLY A 381 20.78 9.13 11.87
N PRO A 382 22.05 9.21 11.42
CA PRO A 382 22.86 10.44 11.51
C PRO A 382 22.22 11.64 10.81
N ASP A 383 21.64 11.42 9.62
CA ASP A 383 20.99 12.49 8.86
C ASP A 383 19.69 12.96 9.51
N VAL A 384 18.88 12.04 10.02
CA VAL A 384 17.65 12.37 10.76
C VAL A 384 17.98 13.24 11.97
N ILE A 385 19.02 12.88 12.75
CA ILE A 385 19.48 13.71 13.88
C ILE A 385 19.89 15.10 13.41
N ARG A 386 20.63 15.20 12.30
CA ARG A 386 21.05 16.50 11.72
C ARG A 386 19.85 17.34 11.29
N ILE A 387 18.87 16.73 10.62
CA ILE A 387 17.62 17.39 10.19
C ILE A 387 16.85 17.91 11.40
N LEU A 388 16.66 17.09 12.44
CA LEU A 388 15.94 17.48 13.66
C LEU A 388 16.60 18.63 14.40
N LYS A 389 17.94 18.68 14.43
CA LYS A 389 18.68 19.83 14.98
C LYS A 389 18.45 21.10 14.16
N GLN A 390 18.45 20.99 12.82
CA GLN A 390 18.18 22.13 11.92
C GLN A 390 16.77 22.67 12.09
N LEU A 391 15.78 21.77 12.29
CA LEU A 391 14.38 22.12 12.52
C LEU A 391 14.08 22.57 13.96
N GLY A 392 15.05 22.52 14.88
CA GLY A 392 14.89 22.95 16.28
C GLY A 392 14.17 21.95 17.17
N HIS A 393 14.01 20.69 16.72
CA HIS A 393 13.42 19.60 17.53
C HIS A 393 14.42 18.96 18.50
N LEU A 394 15.72 19.18 18.31
CA LEU A 394 16.79 18.73 19.20
C LEU A 394 17.73 19.90 19.53
N PRO A 395 18.43 19.89 20.70
CA PRO A 395 19.49 20.84 21.01
C PRO A 395 20.58 20.81 19.92
N ARG A 396 21.14 21.98 19.63
CA ARG A 396 22.25 22.17 18.66
C ARG A 396 23.53 21.45 19.09
#